data_5602848ec31fd4092b929d7f7b7bb798
#
_entry.id   5602848ec31fd4092b929d7f7b7bb798
#
_cell.length_a   1.000
_cell.length_b   1.000
_cell.length_c   1.000
_cell.angle_alpha   90.00
_cell.angle_beta   90.00
_cell.angle_gamma   90.00
#
_symmetry.space_group_name_H-M   'P 1'
#
loop_
_entity.id
_entity.type
_entity.pdbx_description
1 polymer ?
#
loop_
_entity_poly.entity_id
_entity_poly.type
_entity_poly.pdbx_seq_one_letter_code
_entity_poly.pdbx_strand_id
1 'polypeptide(L)'
;PIVPNVPGYKPYLPDPNDPSKPGQPVVPDVPGYKPYLPDPKDPSKPGKPVEPGKPITPENPGDDTPIIYVPIVNDVKKPTKQTVKFEGAGDKTPGDNVQDDFTFTGKENKADGTTTWNEKSHTYGKVSVPVIPGYYADKTEAGGKTVTPENPEATDTVTYKPLGSLVPKSDDPKFPSTPDVKYPNDPTDPGKPGKPV
;
A
#
# COMPACT_ATOMS: atom_id res chain seq x y z
N PRO A 1 -40.73 19.66 6.23
CA PRO A 1 -40.86 21.10 5.97
C PRO A 1 -39.46 21.72 5.85
N ILE A 2 -39.25 22.46 4.76
CA ILE A 2 -37.99 23.20 4.53
C ILE A 2 -38.06 24.46 5.41
N VAL A 3 -37.01 24.67 6.22
CA VAL A 3 -36.89 25.90 7.03
C VAL A 3 -36.58 27.05 6.06
N PRO A 4 -37.42 28.11 5.98
CA PRO A 4 -37.18 29.21 5.07
C PRO A 4 -35.89 29.96 5.46
N ASN A 5 -35.09 30.33 4.47
CA ASN A 5 -33.94 31.19 4.67
C ASN A 5 -34.44 32.67 4.74
N VAL A 6 -34.35 33.27 5.92
CA VAL A 6 -34.68 34.66 6.13
C VAL A 6 -33.38 35.45 6.27
N PRO A 7 -33.05 36.38 5.35
CA PRO A 7 -31.80 37.14 5.41
C PRO A 7 -31.66 37.88 6.75
N GLY A 8 -30.49 37.72 7.43
CA GLY A 8 -30.21 38.34 8.73
C GLY A 8 -30.73 37.59 9.95
N TYR A 9 -31.41 36.44 9.74
CA TYR A 9 -31.93 35.62 10.84
C TYR A 9 -31.41 34.16 10.74
N LYS A 10 -31.09 33.60 11.90
CA LYS A 10 -30.75 32.16 12.00
C LYS A 10 -31.96 31.39 12.54
N PRO A 11 -32.40 30.32 11.88
CA PRO A 11 -33.47 29.50 12.39
C PRO A 11 -33.00 28.65 13.58
N TYR A 12 -33.80 28.63 14.63
CA TYR A 12 -33.61 27.75 15.78
C TYR A 12 -34.87 26.94 16.04
N LEU A 13 -34.71 25.72 16.54
CA LEU A 13 -35.82 25.00 17.15
C LEU A 13 -36.19 25.69 18.46
N PRO A 14 -37.51 25.72 18.85
CA PRO A 14 -37.92 26.25 20.13
C PRO A 14 -37.23 25.51 21.29
N ASP A 15 -36.98 26.20 22.41
CA ASP A 15 -36.60 25.54 23.65
C ASP A 15 -37.75 24.65 24.13
N PRO A 16 -37.51 23.33 24.42
CA PRO A 16 -38.57 22.43 24.85
C PRO A 16 -39.28 22.86 26.11
N ASN A 17 -38.64 23.64 26.98
CA ASN A 17 -39.18 24.11 28.28
C ASN A 17 -39.76 25.52 28.16
N ASP A 18 -39.36 26.31 27.16
CA ASP A 18 -39.87 27.66 26.92
C ASP A 18 -39.91 27.94 25.41
N PRO A 19 -41.04 27.61 24.74
CA PRO A 19 -41.17 27.79 23.30
C PRO A 19 -41.06 29.24 22.81
N SER A 20 -41.07 30.22 23.70
CA SER A 20 -40.87 31.63 23.34
C SER A 20 -39.39 32.00 23.14
N LYS A 21 -38.49 31.11 23.53
CA LYS A 21 -37.04 31.28 23.40
C LYS A 21 -36.46 30.38 22.30
N PRO A 22 -35.37 30.81 21.64
CA PRO A 22 -34.62 29.94 20.80
C PRO A 22 -34.03 28.78 21.61
N GLY A 23 -34.13 27.56 21.10
CA GLY A 23 -33.46 26.40 21.68
C GLY A 23 -31.94 26.53 21.57
N GLN A 24 -31.24 25.59 22.18
CA GLN A 24 -29.77 25.57 22.09
C GLN A 24 -29.29 25.29 20.66
N PRO A 25 -28.34 26.09 20.15
CA PRO A 25 -27.75 25.81 18.85
C PRO A 25 -26.98 24.50 18.85
N VAL A 26 -27.07 23.76 17.76
CA VAL A 26 -26.39 22.47 17.60
C VAL A 26 -25.07 22.69 16.87
N VAL A 27 -24.01 22.02 17.31
CA VAL A 27 -22.72 22.03 16.63
C VAL A 27 -22.88 21.48 15.23
N PRO A 28 -22.55 22.22 14.16
CA PRO A 28 -22.60 21.71 12.81
C PRO A 28 -21.68 20.50 12.62
N ASP A 29 -22.14 19.49 11.87
CA ASP A 29 -21.27 18.41 11.41
C ASP A 29 -20.55 18.84 10.11
N VAL A 30 -19.21 18.85 10.16
CA VAL A 30 -18.38 19.17 9.01
C VAL A 30 -17.53 17.92 8.70
N PRO A 31 -17.82 17.22 7.59
CA PRO A 31 -17.12 15.99 7.25
C PRO A 31 -15.59 16.16 7.21
N GLY A 32 -14.89 15.24 7.87
CA GLY A 32 -13.43 15.25 7.93
C GLY A 32 -12.83 16.19 8.98
N TYR A 33 -13.65 16.89 9.75
CA TYR A 33 -13.19 17.80 10.81
C TYR A 33 -13.77 17.43 12.17
N LYS A 34 -13.00 17.73 13.21
CA LYS A 34 -13.42 17.62 14.60
C LYS A 34 -13.61 19.03 15.20
N PRO A 35 -14.80 19.35 15.75
CA PRO A 35 -15.07 20.66 16.32
C PRO A 35 -14.57 20.78 17.77
N TYR A 36 -14.13 21.99 18.12
CA TYR A 36 -13.66 22.38 19.45
C TYR A 36 -14.21 23.75 19.83
N LEU A 37 -14.43 23.98 21.09
CA LEU A 37 -14.50 25.33 21.65
C LEU A 37 -13.10 25.94 21.64
N PRO A 38 -12.97 27.27 21.58
CA PRO A 38 -11.69 27.95 21.72
C PRO A 38 -11.01 27.63 23.06
N ASP A 39 -9.69 27.64 23.10
CA ASP A 39 -8.93 27.57 24.31
C ASP A 39 -9.15 28.89 25.12
N PRO A 40 -9.55 28.84 26.40
CA PRO A 40 -9.75 30.04 27.21
C PRO A 40 -8.52 30.94 27.36
N LYS A 41 -7.32 30.37 27.19
CA LYS A 41 -6.05 31.11 27.31
C LYS A 41 -5.57 31.66 25.97
N ASP A 42 -5.96 31.01 24.86
CA ASP A 42 -5.62 31.39 23.50
C ASP A 42 -6.80 31.08 22.58
N PRO A 43 -7.75 32.01 22.40
CA PRO A 43 -8.95 31.78 21.58
C PRO A 43 -8.70 31.45 20.11
N SER A 44 -7.46 31.59 19.63
CA SER A 44 -7.07 31.15 18.27
C SER A 44 -6.80 29.65 18.17
N LYS A 45 -6.70 28.95 19.28
CA LYS A 45 -6.38 27.51 19.35
C LYS A 45 -7.58 26.67 19.79
N PRO A 46 -7.63 25.38 19.32
CA PRO A 46 -8.65 24.44 19.78
C PRO A 46 -8.46 24.13 21.25
N GLY A 47 -9.53 24.29 22.03
CA GLY A 47 -9.61 23.95 23.43
C GLY A 47 -10.38 22.65 23.69
N LYS A 48 -11.54 22.73 24.35
CA LYS A 48 -12.36 21.56 24.67
C LYS A 48 -13.05 21.00 23.41
N PRO A 49 -12.93 19.69 23.13
CA PRO A 49 -13.67 19.07 22.03
C PRO A 49 -15.18 19.10 22.31
N VAL A 50 -15.96 19.31 21.26
CA VAL A 50 -17.42 19.22 21.26
C VAL A 50 -17.89 18.19 20.25
N GLU A 51 -19.11 17.68 20.39
CA GLU A 51 -19.65 16.66 19.51
C GLU A 51 -20.55 17.27 18.44
N PRO A 52 -20.39 16.92 17.15
CA PRO A 52 -21.32 17.30 16.10
C PRO A 52 -22.74 16.85 16.44
N GLY A 53 -23.72 17.68 16.09
CA GLY A 53 -25.13 17.38 16.35
C GLY A 53 -25.56 17.58 17.81
N LYS A 54 -24.64 17.89 18.71
CA LYS A 54 -24.99 18.17 20.11
C LYS A 54 -25.22 19.66 20.34
N PRO A 55 -26.17 20.02 21.25
CA PRO A 55 -26.41 21.42 21.61
C PRO A 55 -25.26 21.97 22.46
N ILE A 56 -24.98 23.25 22.29
CA ILE A 56 -24.07 24.01 23.14
C ILE A 56 -24.88 25.13 23.84
N THR A 57 -24.62 25.35 25.10
CA THR A 57 -25.12 26.51 25.86
C THR A 57 -24.09 27.63 25.73
N PRO A 58 -24.38 28.75 25.07
CA PRO A 58 -23.48 29.90 25.03
C PRO A 58 -23.32 30.50 26.42
N GLU A 59 -22.12 30.94 26.76
CA GLU A 59 -21.86 31.63 28.05
C GLU A 59 -22.57 33.00 28.06
N ASN A 60 -22.55 33.69 26.94
CA ASN A 60 -23.24 34.95 26.75
C ASN A 60 -24.13 34.84 25.48
N PRO A 61 -25.47 34.86 25.63
CA PRO A 61 -26.37 34.75 24.45
C PRO A 61 -26.32 35.91 23.49
N GLY A 62 -25.72 37.04 23.86
CA GLY A 62 -25.55 38.22 23.02
C GLY A 62 -24.30 38.18 22.14
N ASP A 63 -23.40 37.26 22.45
CA ASP A 63 -22.10 37.17 21.72
C ASP A 63 -22.03 35.92 20.83
N ASP A 64 -21.22 36.01 19.78
CA ASP A 64 -20.92 34.87 18.92
C ASP A 64 -20.06 33.85 19.67
N THR A 65 -20.41 32.57 19.58
CA THR A 65 -19.62 31.46 20.10
C THR A 65 -18.87 30.81 18.92
N PRO A 66 -17.57 31.07 18.74
CA PRO A 66 -16.82 30.45 17.67
C PRO A 66 -16.63 28.95 17.93
N ILE A 67 -16.66 28.15 16.86
CA ILE A 67 -16.30 26.74 16.87
C ILE A 67 -15.10 26.55 15.95
N ILE A 68 -14.00 26.01 16.49
CA ILE A 68 -12.76 25.75 15.75
C ILE A 68 -12.81 24.32 15.22
N TYR A 69 -12.73 24.16 13.91
CA TYR A 69 -12.70 22.87 13.23
C TYR A 69 -11.26 22.48 12.90
N VAL A 70 -10.84 21.30 13.35
CA VAL A 70 -9.51 20.77 13.10
C VAL A 70 -9.63 19.54 12.20
N PRO A 71 -8.84 19.42 11.11
CA PRO A 71 -8.86 18.23 10.28
C PRO A 71 -8.61 16.95 11.08
N ILE A 72 -9.37 15.91 10.78
CA ILE A 72 -9.15 14.57 11.34
C ILE A 72 -7.99 13.94 10.56
N VAL A 73 -6.92 13.59 11.25
CA VAL A 73 -5.75 12.93 10.69
C VAL A 73 -5.60 11.55 11.32
N ASN A 74 -5.63 10.51 10.49
CA ASN A 74 -5.51 9.13 10.92
C ASN A 74 -4.18 8.53 10.48
N ASP A 75 -3.61 7.66 11.31
CA ASP A 75 -2.48 6.83 10.92
C ASP A 75 -2.95 5.76 9.92
N VAL A 76 -2.20 5.60 8.84
CA VAL A 76 -2.47 4.60 7.81
C VAL A 76 -1.24 3.74 7.56
N LYS A 77 -1.49 2.50 7.15
CA LYS A 77 -0.46 1.52 6.81
C LYS A 77 -0.76 0.87 5.47
N LYS A 78 0.29 0.63 4.69
CA LYS A 78 0.21 -0.06 3.41
C LYS A 78 1.25 -1.18 3.39
N PRO A 79 0.87 -2.44 3.60
CA PRO A 79 1.79 -3.58 3.48
C PRO A 79 2.25 -3.72 2.03
N THR A 80 3.47 -4.21 1.87
CA THR A 80 4.10 -4.41 0.56
C THR A 80 4.60 -5.83 0.39
N LYS A 81 4.86 -6.23 -0.86
CA LYS A 81 5.33 -7.57 -1.17
C LYS A 81 6.15 -7.61 -2.45
N GLN A 82 7.27 -8.34 -2.43
CA GLN A 82 7.95 -8.82 -3.62
C GLN A 82 7.78 -10.33 -3.73
N THR A 83 7.40 -10.82 -4.91
CA THR A 83 7.35 -12.25 -5.21
C THR A 83 8.31 -12.57 -6.36
N VAL A 84 9.26 -13.47 -6.13
CA VAL A 84 10.04 -14.08 -7.21
C VAL A 84 9.43 -15.43 -7.52
N LYS A 85 8.88 -15.57 -8.71
CA LYS A 85 8.28 -16.81 -9.22
C LYS A 85 9.31 -17.61 -10.00
N PHE A 86 9.25 -18.92 -9.86
CA PHE A 86 10.07 -19.86 -10.62
C PHE A 86 9.17 -20.77 -11.46
N GLU A 87 9.53 -21.02 -12.72
CA GLU A 87 8.74 -21.85 -13.61
C GLU A 87 9.62 -22.62 -14.60
N GLY A 88 9.09 -23.67 -15.20
CA GLY A 88 9.68 -24.35 -16.37
C GLY A 88 10.54 -25.57 -16.05
N ALA A 89 10.78 -25.94 -14.77
CA ALA A 89 11.56 -27.13 -14.42
C ALA A 89 10.70 -28.34 -14.01
N GLY A 90 9.40 -28.34 -14.34
CA GLY A 90 8.48 -29.43 -13.95
C GLY A 90 8.43 -29.63 -12.43
N ASP A 91 8.48 -30.86 -12.01
CA ASP A 91 8.44 -31.22 -10.57
C ASP A 91 9.65 -30.71 -9.75
N LYS A 92 10.70 -30.24 -10.43
CA LYS A 92 11.89 -29.66 -9.81
C LYS A 92 11.83 -28.14 -9.70
N THR A 93 10.74 -27.51 -10.14
CA THR A 93 10.58 -26.06 -10.07
C THR A 93 10.55 -25.64 -8.60
N PRO A 94 11.42 -24.69 -8.17
CA PRO A 94 11.38 -24.17 -6.81
C PRO A 94 10.06 -23.47 -6.50
N GLY A 95 9.68 -23.47 -5.23
CA GLY A 95 8.56 -22.65 -4.75
C GLY A 95 8.87 -21.17 -4.85
N ASP A 96 7.84 -20.34 -4.95
CA ASP A 96 7.97 -18.89 -4.99
C ASP A 96 8.72 -18.36 -3.76
N ASN A 97 9.60 -17.38 -3.98
CA ASN A 97 10.21 -16.62 -2.89
C ASN A 97 9.41 -15.34 -2.65
N VAL A 98 8.91 -15.18 -1.44
CA VAL A 98 8.09 -14.03 -1.03
C VAL A 98 8.84 -13.24 0.04
N GLN A 99 8.93 -11.94 -0.17
CA GLN A 99 9.44 -10.94 0.79
C GLN A 99 8.31 -9.95 1.05
N ASP A 100 7.85 -9.83 2.29
CA ASP A 100 6.71 -9.01 2.73
C ASP A 100 6.95 -8.32 4.08
N ASP A 101 8.21 -8.16 4.44
CA ASP A 101 8.69 -7.63 5.72
C ASP A 101 8.65 -6.09 5.83
N PHE A 102 8.18 -5.39 4.79
CA PHE A 102 8.08 -3.94 4.79
C PHE A 102 6.62 -3.44 4.66
N THR A 103 6.31 -2.38 5.40
CA THR A 103 4.99 -1.73 5.38
C THR A 103 5.17 -0.21 5.37
N PHE A 104 4.65 0.48 4.36
CA PHE A 104 4.57 1.93 4.38
C PHE A 104 3.68 2.41 5.50
N THR A 105 4.12 3.47 6.18
CA THR A 105 3.34 4.17 7.20
C THR A 105 3.11 5.60 6.78
N GLY A 106 1.99 6.18 7.19
CA GLY A 106 1.66 7.55 6.80
C GLY A 106 0.49 8.11 7.59
N LYS A 107 0.05 9.29 7.17
CA LYS A 107 -1.09 10.00 7.75
C LYS A 107 -2.06 10.40 6.65
N GLU A 108 -3.31 10.02 6.83
CA GLU A 108 -4.43 10.41 5.97
C GLU A 108 -5.18 11.59 6.60
N ASN A 109 -5.33 12.68 5.87
CA ASN A 109 -6.18 13.81 6.23
C ASN A 109 -7.59 13.57 5.70
N LYS A 110 -8.56 13.41 6.61
CA LYS A 110 -9.97 13.13 6.24
C LYS A 110 -10.70 14.32 5.66
N ALA A 111 -10.18 15.54 5.84
CA ALA A 111 -10.81 16.76 5.33
C ALA A 111 -10.65 16.90 3.80
N ASP A 112 -9.53 16.45 3.25
CA ASP A 112 -9.21 16.57 1.82
C ASP A 112 -8.89 15.22 1.14
N GLY A 113 -8.84 14.13 1.92
CA GLY A 113 -8.54 12.78 1.42
C GLY A 113 -7.07 12.56 1.06
N THR A 114 -6.17 13.50 1.37
CA THR A 114 -4.76 13.36 1.09
C THR A 114 -4.06 12.42 2.06
N THR A 115 -3.07 11.66 1.56
CA THR A 115 -2.20 10.84 2.40
C THR A 115 -0.76 11.28 2.24
N THR A 116 -0.11 11.53 3.37
CA THR A 116 1.33 11.80 3.43
C THR A 116 2.04 10.57 3.96
N TRP A 117 2.87 9.94 3.13
CA TRP A 117 3.67 8.77 3.47
C TRP A 117 5.02 9.20 4.06
N ASN A 118 5.50 8.45 5.06
CA ASN A 118 6.81 8.68 5.67
C ASN A 118 7.95 8.29 4.72
N GLU A 119 7.76 7.18 3.97
CA GLU A 119 8.66 6.70 2.94
C GLU A 119 7.99 6.78 1.56
N LYS A 120 8.77 7.16 0.55
CA LYS A 120 8.28 7.25 -0.83
C LYS A 120 8.42 5.95 -1.61
N SER A 121 9.39 5.12 -1.22
CA SER A 121 9.67 3.84 -1.88
C SER A 121 10.44 2.92 -0.95
N HIS A 122 10.39 1.62 -1.23
CA HIS A 122 11.21 0.58 -0.62
C HIS A 122 11.75 -0.34 -1.71
N THR A 123 13.02 -0.74 -1.61
CA THR A 123 13.64 -1.69 -2.54
C THR A 123 13.95 -2.98 -1.81
N TYR A 124 13.35 -4.06 -2.26
CA TYR A 124 13.60 -5.40 -1.73
C TYR A 124 14.97 -5.95 -2.14
N GLY A 125 15.43 -6.94 -1.40
CA GLY A 125 16.64 -7.66 -1.72
C GLY A 125 16.52 -8.49 -3.00
N LYS A 126 17.67 -8.74 -3.65
CA LYS A 126 17.75 -9.71 -4.74
C LYS A 126 17.74 -11.14 -4.18
N VAL A 127 17.26 -12.07 -4.98
CA VAL A 127 17.19 -13.49 -4.71
C VAL A 127 18.12 -14.21 -5.70
N SER A 128 19.05 -15.01 -5.18
CA SER A 128 19.88 -15.87 -6.02
C SER A 128 19.04 -16.99 -6.62
N VAL A 129 19.22 -17.23 -7.92
CA VAL A 129 18.50 -18.27 -8.64
C VAL A 129 19.21 -19.62 -8.41
N PRO A 130 18.50 -20.65 -7.91
CA PRO A 130 19.13 -21.96 -7.67
C PRO A 130 19.45 -22.70 -8.97
N VAL A 131 20.52 -23.49 -8.95
CA VAL A 131 20.87 -24.43 -10.02
C VAL A 131 19.95 -25.65 -9.93
N ILE A 132 19.23 -25.96 -11.02
CA ILE A 132 18.33 -27.11 -11.10
C ILE A 132 18.91 -28.17 -12.04
N PRO A 133 19.14 -29.41 -11.57
CA PRO A 133 19.73 -30.47 -12.37
C PRO A 133 18.96 -30.75 -13.67
N GLY A 134 19.66 -30.59 -14.83
CA GLY A 134 19.11 -30.78 -16.16
C GLY A 134 18.44 -29.56 -16.78
N TYR A 135 18.44 -28.42 -16.10
CA TYR A 135 17.84 -27.15 -16.58
C TYR A 135 18.82 -25.99 -16.44
N TYR A 136 18.61 -24.95 -17.25
CA TYR A 136 19.27 -23.66 -17.08
C TYR A 136 18.20 -22.58 -16.92
N ALA A 137 18.54 -21.51 -16.18
CA ALA A 137 17.65 -20.38 -15.93
C ALA A 137 17.92 -19.24 -16.90
N ASP A 138 16.93 -18.39 -17.15
CA ASP A 138 17.05 -17.18 -17.98
C ASP A 138 17.86 -16.05 -17.29
N LYS A 139 18.06 -16.15 -15.99
CA LYS A 139 18.84 -15.18 -15.19
C LYS A 139 19.46 -15.87 -13.97
N THR A 140 20.47 -15.23 -13.37
CA THR A 140 21.20 -15.74 -12.20
C THR A 140 20.73 -15.13 -10.89
N GLU A 141 20.08 -13.97 -10.97
CA GLU A 141 19.48 -13.25 -9.86
C GLU A 141 18.10 -12.70 -10.28
N ALA A 142 17.18 -12.63 -9.36
CA ALA A 142 15.86 -12.08 -9.55
C ALA A 142 15.42 -11.22 -8.35
N GLY A 143 14.31 -10.48 -8.47
CA GLY A 143 13.88 -9.57 -7.43
C GLY A 143 14.66 -8.26 -7.44
N GLY A 144 14.93 -7.69 -6.25
CA GLY A 144 15.52 -6.36 -6.14
C GLY A 144 14.61 -5.26 -6.66
N LYS A 145 13.29 -5.48 -6.64
CA LYS A 145 12.30 -4.54 -7.15
C LYS A 145 12.00 -3.45 -6.14
N THR A 146 11.72 -2.27 -6.66
CA THR A 146 11.26 -1.13 -5.85
C THR A 146 9.75 -1.07 -5.88
N VAL A 147 9.15 -0.92 -4.71
CA VAL A 147 7.72 -0.71 -4.49
C VAL A 147 7.47 0.71 -3.97
N THR A 148 6.25 1.21 -4.20
CA THR A 148 5.79 2.51 -3.71
C THR A 148 4.42 2.35 -3.06
N PRO A 149 3.91 3.33 -2.31
CA PRO A 149 2.55 3.27 -1.77
C PRO A 149 1.46 3.07 -2.82
N GLU A 150 1.67 3.59 -4.05
CA GLU A 150 0.75 3.44 -5.18
C GLU A 150 0.88 2.05 -5.85
N ASN A 151 2.10 1.48 -5.84
CA ASN A 151 2.41 0.16 -6.39
C ASN A 151 3.11 -0.70 -5.33
N PRO A 152 2.36 -1.23 -4.34
CA PRO A 152 2.93 -1.89 -3.18
C PRO A 152 3.39 -3.33 -3.43
N GLU A 153 3.10 -3.89 -4.60
CA GLU A 153 3.47 -5.26 -4.95
C GLU A 153 4.33 -5.30 -6.22
N ALA A 154 5.34 -6.16 -6.21
CA ALA A 154 6.21 -6.40 -7.36
C ALA A 154 6.41 -7.90 -7.56
N THR A 155 6.45 -8.33 -8.81
CA THR A 155 6.73 -9.72 -9.19
C THR A 155 7.89 -9.75 -10.18
N ASP A 156 8.79 -10.72 -10.01
CA ASP A 156 9.81 -11.09 -10.97
C ASP A 156 9.69 -12.59 -11.26
N THR A 157 9.90 -13.00 -12.50
CA THR A 157 9.78 -14.42 -12.90
C THR A 157 11.11 -14.92 -13.43
N VAL A 158 11.50 -16.10 -12.98
CA VAL A 158 12.66 -16.87 -13.45
C VAL A 158 12.13 -18.07 -14.23
N THR A 159 12.55 -18.18 -15.47
CA THR A 159 12.13 -19.28 -16.34
C THR A 159 13.28 -20.25 -16.56
N TYR A 160 13.05 -21.52 -16.22
CA TYR A 160 13.97 -22.61 -16.50
C TYR A 160 13.63 -23.28 -17.82
N LYS A 161 14.68 -23.70 -18.56
CA LYS A 161 14.57 -24.48 -19.78
C LYS A 161 15.48 -25.71 -19.68
N PRO A 162 15.13 -26.84 -20.31
CA PRO A 162 15.98 -28.02 -20.32
C PRO A 162 17.33 -27.72 -20.97
N LEU A 163 18.40 -28.25 -20.37
CA LEU A 163 19.72 -28.27 -21.00
C LEU A 163 19.70 -29.17 -22.24
N GLY A 164 20.40 -28.74 -23.28
CA GLY A 164 20.61 -29.52 -24.52
C GLY A 164 21.65 -30.62 -24.37
N SER A 165 22.10 -31.14 -25.50
CA SER A 165 23.07 -32.24 -25.61
C SER A 165 24.05 -31.98 -26.75
N LEU A 166 25.23 -32.56 -26.65
CA LEU A 166 26.08 -32.82 -27.81
C LEU A 166 25.46 -33.99 -28.60
N VAL A 167 25.17 -33.75 -29.87
CA VAL A 167 24.57 -34.75 -30.76
C VAL A 167 25.62 -35.12 -31.80
N PRO A 168 26.27 -36.30 -31.67
CA PRO A 168 27.25 -36.76 -32.67
C PRO A 168 26.59 -36.97 -34.01
N LYS A 169 27.20 -36.44 -35.08
CA LYS A 169 26.72 -36.60 -36.45
C LYS A 169 27.91 -36.82 -37.40
N SER A 170 27.72 -37.62 -38.47
CA SER A 170 28.65 -37.79 -39.57
C SER A 170 27.87 -38.05 -40.83
N ASP A 171 28.43 -37.64 -41.98
CA ASP A 171 27.91 -38.01 -43.30
C ASP A 171 28.43 -39.36 -43.77
N ASP A 172 29.34 -40.01 -43.01
CA ASP A 172 29.82 -41.37 -43.28
C ASP A 172 28.72 -42.40 -42.96
N PRO A 173 28.27 -43.21 -43.96
CA PRO A 173 27.25 -44.23 -43.72
C PRO A 173 27.69 -45.35 -42.72
N LYS A 174 28.99 -45.43 -42.42
CA LYS A 174 29.57 -46.35 -41.44
C LYS A 174 29.73 -45.77 -40.05
N PHE A 175 29.31 -44.46 -39.85
CA PHE A 175 29.42 -43.86 -38.54
C PHE A 175 28.56 -44.61 -37.55
N PRO A 176 29.13 -45.08 -36.41
CA PRO A 176 28.38 -45.83 -35.45
C PRO A 176 27.31 -44.98 -34.76
N SER A 177 26.18 -45.62 -34.43
CA SER A 177 25.17 -44.98 -33.58
C SER A 177 25.81 -44.60 -32.26
N THR A 178 25.99 -43.31 -32.01
CA THR A 178 26.63 -42.77 -30.81
C THR A 178 25.56 -42.01 -30.02
N PRO A 179 25.39 -42.31 -28.73
CA PRO A 179 24.37 -41.60 -27.92
C PRO A 179 24.70 -40.15 -27.75
N ASP A 180 23.65 -39.34 -27.57
CA ASP A 180 23.75 -37.93 -27.18
C ASP A 180 24.39 -37.81 -25.82
N VAL A 181 25.25 -36.79 -25.64
CA VAL A 181 25.85 -36.44 -24.35
C VAL A 181 25.19 -35.17 -23.83
N LYS A 182 24.40 -35.30 -22.77
CA LYS A 182 23.74 -34.14 -22.15
C LYS A 182 24.76 -33.19 -21.53
N TYR A 183 24.48 -31.88 -21.66
CA TYR A 183 25.27 -30.89 -20.95
C TYR A 183 25.03 -31.01 -19.42
N PRO A 184 26.10 -31.04 -18.60
CA PRO A 184 25.95 -30.90 -17.17
C PRO A 184 25.54 -29.47 -16.79
N ASN A 185 25.06 -29.27 -15.57
CA ASN A 185 24.88 -27.93 -15.02
C ASN A 185 26.25 -27.32 -14.64
N ASP A 186 26.38 -26.00 -14.79
CA ASP A 186 27.42 -25.26 -14.09
C ASP A 186 26.97 -25.11 -12.61
N PRO A 187 27.76 -25.57 -11.62
CA PRO A 187 27.36 -25.51 -10.22
C PRO A 187 27.33 -24.09 -9.65
N THR A 188 27.96 -23.14 -10.35
CA THR A 188 28.11 -21.75 -9.91
C THR A 188 27.26 -20.76 -10.71
N ASP A 189 26.75 -21.17 -11.88
CA ASP A 189 25.96 -20.29 -12.77
C ASP A 189 24.71 -21.04 -13.26
N PRO A 190 23.51 -20.77 -12.68
CA PRO A 190 22.27 -21.42 -13.10
C PRO A 190 21.87 -21.10 -14.56
N GLY A 191 22.42 -20.04 -15.15
CA GLY A 191 22.10 -19.60 -16.51
C GLY A 191 22.95 -20.28 -17.59
N LYS A 192 23.93 -21.10 -17.22
CA LYS A 192 24.86 -21.73 -18.18
C LYS A 192 24.98 -23.24 -18.02
N PRO A 193 25.27 -23.96 -19.11
CA PRO A 193 25.72 -25.31 -19.00
C PRO A 193 27.15 -25.35 -18.46
N GLY A 194 27.47 -26.37 -17.69
CA GLY A 194 28.85 -26.72 -17.33
C GLY A 194 29.62 -27.26 -18.52
N LYS A 195 30.92 -27.42 -18.35
CA LYS A 195 31.77 -28.05 -19.38
C LYS A 195 31.49 -29.55 -19.42
N PRO A 196 31.25 -30.13 -20.60
CA PRO A 196 31.19 -31.58 -20.73
C PRO A 196 32.51 -32.20 -20.24
N VAL A 197 32.43 -33.31 -19.50
CA VAL A 197 33.58 -34.09 -19.03
C VAL A 197 33.93 -35.10 -20.13
#